data_4b4d6359ec77f0110ab0427ba570e1f3
#
_entry.id   4b4d6359ec77f0110ab0427ba570e1f3
#
_cell.length_a   1.000
_cell.length_b   1.000
_cell.length_c   1.000
_cell.angle_alpha   90.00
_cell.angle_beta   90.00
_cell.angle_gamma   90.00
#
_symmetry.space_group_name_H-M   'P 1'
#
loop_
_entity.id
_entity.type
_entity.pdbx_description
1 polymer ?
#
loop_
_entity_poly.entity_id
_entity_poly.type
_entity_poly.pdbx_seq_one_letter_code
_entity_poly.pdbx_strand_id
1 'polypeptide(L)'
;MPLPKLINSIARGADVLKSLSGGLDRVSDISERVNLNKSTVHRLLKSLEKAEFVIQDPVTRRYYLGPLILNLSSKPIIAHQNLIVCAFEEMGSLRDLSRETVVLHIRAGLERICLEELQSPESIRYTAGKGVTAPIYTGSAGKVLLAELEEAEVQFLLGHLTMVRIGPNTITNKKDLLKEIEKVRRQGYATSFRERLPEGASISVPIKGYITPVALSVLGPYNRFTQKVMMDVLKEMKRSAARIALRLSESKQRGEQNERRLSHP
;
A
#
# COMPACT_ATOMS: atom_id res chain seq x y z
N MET A 1 36.84 6.27 -7.54
CA MET A 1 36.10 7.53 -7.44
C MET A 1 35.79 7.76 -5.96
N PRO A 2 36.13 8.94 -5.38
CA PRO A 2 35.74 9.22 -4.00
C PRO A 2 34.22 9.29 -3.91
N LEU A 3 33.65 8.62 -2.86
CA LEU A 3 32.22 8.63 -2.59
C LEU A 3 31.74 10.05 -2.29
N PRO A 4 30.59 10.48 -2.80
CA PRO A 4 30.06 11.81 -2.52
C PRO A 4 29.81 11.95 -0.99
N LYS A 5 30.31 13.06 -0.40
CA LYS A 5 30.02 13.38 1.01
C LYS A 5 28.52 13.52 1.19
N LEU A 6 27.95 12.74 2.12
CA LEU A 6 26.54 12.88 2.51
C LEU A 6 26.23 14.32 2.92
N ILE A 7 25.15 14.87 2.41
CA ILE A 7 24.67 16.19 2.82
C ILE A 7 23.92 16.02 4.16
N ASN A 8 24.65 16.15 5.26
CA ASN A 8 24.15 15.99 6.63
C ASN A 8 22.86 16.80 6.93
N SER A 9 22.64 17.94 6.25
CA SER A 9 21.44 18.74 6.42
C SER A 9 20.17 18.05 5.93
N ILE A 10 20.26 17.23 4.87
CA ILE A 10 19.10 16.46 4.35
C ILE A 10 18.74 15.35 5.34
N ALA A 11 19.71 14.58 5.82
CA ALA A 11 19.49 13.53 6.81
C ALA A 11 18.86 14.08 8.09
N ARG A 12 19.40 15.17 8.62
CA ARG A 12 18.85 15.86 9.81
C ARG A 12 17.44 16.42 9.57
N GLY A 13 17.15 16.94 8.37
CA GLY A 13 15.80 17.37 7.98
C GLY A 13 14.81 16.21 7.98
N ALA A 14 15.20 15.05 7.46
CA ALA A 14 14.39 13.83 7.49
C ALA A 14 14.12 13.36 8.93
N ASP A 15 15.09 13.43 9.84
CA ASP A 15 14.90 13.05 11.25
C ASP A 15 13.96 14.02 11.99
N VAL A 16 13.97 15.30 11.66
CA VAL A 16 12.98 16.28 12.15
C VAL A 16 11.57 15.92 11.64
N LEU A 17 11.41 15.59 10.36
CA LEU A 17 10.11 15.17 9.81
C LEU A 17 9.60 13.87 10.45
N LYS A 18 10.47 12.89 10.70
CA LYS A 18 10.13 11.65 11.44
C LYS A 18 9.66 11.96 12.86
N SER A 19 10.29 12.92 13.54
CA SER A 19 9.89 13.34 14.89
C SER A 19 8.49 13.96 14.89
N LEU A 20 8.19 14.83 13.92
CA LEU A 20 6.86 15.42 13.74
C LEU A 20 5.80 14.35 13.44
N SER A 21 6.11 13.38 12.58
CA SER A 21 5.19 12.26 12.28
C SER A 21 4.92 11.37 13.50
N GLY A 22 5.85 11.34 14.45
CA GLY A 22 5.71 10.66 15.76
C GLY A 22 4.98 11.48 16.82
N GLY A 23 4.43 12.66 16.48
CA GLY A 23 3.64 13.52 17.39
C GLY A 23 4.44 14.53 18.19
N LEU A 24 5.76 14.68 17.98
CA LEU A 24 6.56 15.71 18.63
C LEU A 24 6.39 17.03 17.87
N ASP A 25 5.80 18.03 18.49
CA ASP A 25 5.42 19.29 17.83
C ASP A 25 6.19 20.55 18.34
N ARG A 26 7.07 20.37 19.35
CA ARG A 26 7.87 21.46 19.94
C ARG A 26 9.35 21.33 19.60
N VAL A 27 10.01 22.47 19.39
CA VAL A 27 11.45 22.52 19.12
C VAL A 27 12.27 21.82 20.20
N SER A 28 11.89 21.95 21.49
CA SER A 28 12.57 21.26 22.60
C SER A 28 12.57 19.76 22.45
N ASP A 29 11.40 19.18 22.22
CA ASP A 29 11.17 17.74 22.21
C ASP A 29 11.82 17.11 20.97
N ILE A 30 11.73 17.79 19.83
CA ILE A 30 12.42 17.40 18.60
C ILE A 30 13.94 17.46 18.80
N SER A 31 14.46 18.54 19.45
CA SER A 31 15.89 18.74 19.74
C SER A 31 16.48 17.57 20.54
N GLU A 32 15.78 17.13 21.58
CA GLU A 32 16.17 15.97 22.39
C GLU A 32 16.13 14.68 21.57
N ARG A 33 15.07 14.46 20.79
CA ARG A 33 14.89 13.25 19.97
C ARG A 33 15.95 13.07 18.91
N VAL A 34 16.36 14.16 18.24
CA VAL A 34 17.35 14.11 17.14
C VAL A 34 18.78 14.41 17.60
N ASN A 35 18.99 14.66 18.90
CA ASN A 35 20.28 15.01 19.50
C ASN A 35 20.99 16.18 18.80
N LEU A 36 20.25 17.27 18.60
CA LEU A 36 20.74 18.52 18.01
C LEU A 36 20.34 19.71 18.89
N ASN A 37 21.15 20.81 18.85
CA ASN A 37 20.80 22.01 19.58
C ASN A 37 19.50 22.65 19.02
N LYS A 38 18.73 23.30 19.90
CA LYS A 38 17.46 23.97 19.56
C LYS A 38 17.59 24.97 18.41
N SER A 39 18.71 25.71 18.34
CA SER A 39 18.97 26.64 17.24
C SER A 39 19.13 25.95 15.90
N THR A 40 19.79 24.78 15.85
CA THR A 40 19.92 23.97 14.63
C THR A 40 18.57 23.40 14.20
N VAL A 41 17.79 22.84 15.13
CA VAL A 41 16.45 22.32 14.84
C VAL A 41 15.53 23.43 14.34
N HIS A 42 15.58 24.61 14.97
CA HIS A 42 14.80 25.78 14.53
C HIS A 42 15.15 26.19 13.09
N ARG A 43 16.44 26.22 12.74
CA ARG A 43 16.88 26.53 11.35
C ARG A 43 16.41 25.47 10.35
N LEU A 44 16.47 24.19 10.72
CA LEU A 44 15.96 23.10 9.88
C LEU A 44 14.44 23.23 9.67
N LEU A 45 13.68 23.47 10.76
CA LEU A 45 12.23 23.69 10.68
C LEU A 45 11.87 24.89 9.81
N LYS A 46 12.58 26.01 9.91
CA LYS A 46 12.37 27.18 9.03
C LYS A 46 12.69 26.90 7.56
N SER A 47 13.70 26.08 7.29
CA SER A 47 14.03 25.67 5.92
C SER A 47 12.96 24.73 5.36
N LEU A 48 12.47 23.78 6.17
CA LEU A 48 11.38 22.85 5.82
C LEU A 48 10.05 23.58 5.65
N GLU A 49 9.78 24.62 6.45
CA GLU A 49 8.61 25.48 6.35
C GLU A 49 8.60 26.26 5.03
N LYS A 50 9.74 26.86 4.66
CA LYS A 50 9.89 27.54 3.37
C LYS A 50 9.67 26.61 2.17
N ALA A 51 9.98 25.33 2.34
CA ALA A 51 9.76 24.28 1.33
C ALA A 51 8.42 23.53 1.48
N GLU A 52 7.50 24.04 2.31
CA GLU A 52 6.15 23.51 2.55
C GLU A 52 6.09 22.07 3.12
N PHE A 53 7.22 21.52 3.58
CA PHE A 53 7.24 20.24 4.31
C PHE A 53 6.66 20.33 5.71
N VAL A 54 6.71 21.53 6.30
CA VAL A 54 6.28 21.80 7.68
C VAL A 54 5.52 23.13 7.70
N ILE A 55 4.56 23.25 8.61
CA ILE A 55 3.87 24.52 8.94
C ILE A 55 4.06 24.81 10.43
N GLN A 56 4.11 26.08 10.80
CA GLN A 56 4.10 26.54 12.19
C GLN A 56 2.74 27.18 12.49
N ASP A 57 2.07 26.71 13.53
CA ASP A 57 0.90 27.39 14.07
C ASP A 57 1.32 28.75 14.66
N PRO A 58 0.73 29.85 14.20
CA PRO A 58 1.13 31.21 14.61
C PRO A 58 0.79 31.51 16.09
N VAL A 59 -0.21 30.83 16.65
CA VAL A 59 -0.68 31.02 18.02
C VAL A 59 0.09 30.16 19.02
N THR A 60 0.09 28.84 18.79
CA THR A 60 0.71 27.87 19.70
C THR A 60 2.21 27.71 19.47
N ARG A 61 2.74 28.21 18.36
CA ARG A 61 4.12 28.06 17.91
C ARG A 61 4.58 26.62 17.71
N ARG A 62 3.66 25.68 17.66
CA ARG A 62 3.89 24.27 17.39
C ARG A 62 4.07 24.03 15.90
N TYR A 63 4.80 22.97 15.56
CA TYR A 63 5.09 22.58 14.19
C TYR A 63 4.31 21.32 13.80
N TYR A 64 3.83 21.28 12.55
CA TYR A 64 3.08 20.17 11.97
C TYR A 64 3.60 19.86 10.57
N LEU A 65 3.30 18.64 10.06
CA LEU A 65 3.60 18.29 8.67
C LEU A 65 2.83 19.23 7.73
N GLY A 66 3.51 19.74 6.73
CA GLY A 66 2.99 20.74 5.81
C GLY A 66 2.27 20.14 4.58
N PRO A 67 1.65 20.99 3.75
CA PRO A 67 0.84 20.58 2.61
C PRO A 67 1.60 19.80 1.55
N LEU A 68 2.90 20.01 1.40
CA LEU A 68 3.72 19.26 0.45
C LEU A 68 3.72 17.75 0.75
N ILE A 69 3.75 17.36 2.04
CA ILE A 69 3.66 15.94 2.44
C ILE A 69 2.33 15.33 1.97
N LEU A 70 1.22 16.05 2.16
CA LEU A 70 -0.10 15.61 1.71
C LEU A 70 -0.15 15.49 0.18
N ASN A 71 0.38 16.48 -0.53
CA ASN A 71 0.42 16.48 -2.00
C ASN A 71 1.26 15.31 -2.56
N LEU A 72 2.40 15.00 -1.93
CA LEU A 72 3.22 13.87 -2.34
C LEU A 72 2.54 12.52 -2.03
N SER A 73 1.88 12.40 -0.88
CA SER A 73 1.16 11.18 -0.48
C SER A 73 -0.17 10.99 -1.22
N SER A 74 -0.76 12.05 -1.77
CA SER A 74 -2.03 11.99 -2.51
C SER A 74 -1.90 11.35 -3.90
N LYS A 75 -0.69 10.98 -4.32
CA LYS A 75 -0.42 10.27 -5.59
C LYS A 75 0.09 8.84 -5.32
N PRO A 76 -0.78 7.90 -4.91
CA PRO A 76 -0.37 6.57 -4.47
C PRO A 76 0.46 5.82 -5.52
N ILE A 77 0.15 5.96 -6.81
CA ILE A 77 0.89 5.32 -7.90
C ILE A 77 2.36 5.76 -7.89
N ILE A 78 2.63 7.05 -7.67
CA ILE A 78 4.00 7.57 -7.61
C ILE A 78 4.69 7.12 -6.31
N ALA A 79 4.00 7.21 -5.18
CA ALA A 79 4.54 6.80 -3.88
C ALA A 79 4.90 5.30 -3.82
N HIS A 80 4.20 4.47 -4.61
CA HIS A 80 4.39 3.02 -4.66
C HIS A 80 5.05 2.52 -5.96
N GLN A 81 5.76 3.40 -6.71
CA GLN A 81 6.39 3.07 -7.99
C GLN A 81 7.34 1.87 -7.89
N ASN A 82 8.12 1.74 -6.81
CA ASN A 82 9.01 0.61 -6.62
C ASN A 82 8.24 -0.73 -6.53
N LEU A 83 7.12 -0.75 -5.83
CA LEU A 83 6.25 -1.93 -5.77
C LEU A 83 5.72 -2.30 -7.16
N ILE A 84 5.28 -1.31 -7.95
CA ILE A 84 4.78 -1.52 -9.31
C ILE A 84 5.88 -2.13 -10.17
N VAL A 85 7.09 -1.55 -10.16
CA VAL A 85 8.24 -2.05 -10.94
C VAL A 85 8.59 -3.50 -10.57
N CYS A 86 8.65 -3.82 -9.27
CA CYS A 86 8.93 -5.18 -8.80
C CYS A 86 7.84 -6.19 -9.19
N ALA A 87 6.59 -5.75 -9.32
CA ALA A 87 5.45 -6.61 -9.61
C ALA A 87 5.17 -6.80 -11.11
N PHE A 88 5.59 -5.88 -11.97
CA PHE A 88 5.11 -5.76 -13.34
C PHE A 88 5.34 -7.01 -14.18
N GLU A 89 6.53 -7.62 -14.13
CA GLU A 89 6.87 -8.84 -14.87
C GLU A 89 6.02 -10.04 -14.43
N GLU A 90 5.85 -10.20 -13.11
CA GLU A 90 5.04 -11.26 -12.53
C GLU A 90 3.55 -11.11 -12.86
N MET A 91 3.08 -9.86 -12.88
CA MET A 91 1.72 -9.55 -13.31
C MET A 91 1.53 -9.91 -14.80
N GLY A 92 2.52 -9.63 -15.66
CA GLY A 92 2.52 -9.99 -17.05
C GLY A 92 2.41 -11.51 -17.26
N SER A 93 3.26 -12.27 -16.57
CA SER A 93 3.27 -13.73 -16.60
C SER A 93 1.94 -14.33 -16.13
N LEU A 94 1.35 -13.79 -15.06
CA LEU A 94 0.04 -14.23 -14.56
C LEU A 94 -1.10 -13.90 -15.52
N ARG A 95 -1.07 -12.72 -16.17
CA ARG A 95 -2.05 -12.35 -17.19
C ARG A 95 -2.00 -13.31 -18.37
N ASP A 96 -0.82 -13.63 -18.84
CA ASP A 96 -0.64 -14.51 -20.00
C ASP A 96 -1.05 -15.96 -19.68
N LEU A 97 -0.75 -16.42 -18.46
CA LEU A 97 -1.17 -17.73 -17.94
C LEU A 97 -2.70 -17.82 -17.76
N SER A 98 -3.28 -16.86 -17.07
CA SER A 98 -4.71 -16.88 -16.72
C SER A 98 -5.61 -16.42 -17.85
N ARG A 99 -5.08 -15.65 -18.81
CA ARG A 99 -5.81 -14.91 -19.84
C ARG A 99 -6.79 -13.89 -19.28
N GLU A 100 -6.65 -13.54 -17.97
CA GLU A 100 -7.53 -12.62 -17.27
C GLU A 100 -6.77 -11.38 -16.78
N THR A 101 -7.51 -10.35 -16.39
CA THR A 101 -6.94 -9.09 -15.87
C THR A 101 -6.22 -9.33 -14.54
N VAL A 102 -4.98 -8.87 -14.45
CA VAL A 102 -4.16 -8.93 -13.22
C VAL A 102 -4.03 -7.53 -12.62
N VAL A 103 -4.27 -7.42 -11.32
CA VAL A 103 -4.38 -6.14 -10.62
C VAL A 103 -3.58 -6.14 -9.33
N LEU A 104 -2.91 -5.03 -9.07
CA LEU A 104 -2.19 -4.75 -7.84
C LEU A 104 -2.95 -3.70 -7.02
N HIS A 105 -3.36 -4.06 -5.79
CA HIS A 105 -4.09 -3.16 -4.91
C HIS A 105 -3.36 -2.92 -3.59
N ILE A 106 -3.55 -1.72 -3.04
CA ILE A 106 -3.23 -1.38 -1.64
C ILE A 106 -4.46 -0.80 -0.95
N ARG A 107 -4.38 -0.67 0.38
CA ARG A 107 -5.39 0.03 1.17
C ARG A 107 -5.18 1.56 1.11
N ALA A 108 -6.27 2.28 1.04
CA ALA A 108 -6.34 3.74 1.14
C ALA A 108 -7.50 4.12 2.09
N GLY A 109 -7.24 4.19 3.39
CA GLY A 109 -8.27 4.42 4.40
C GLY A 109 -9.31 3.30 4.46
N LEU A 110 -10.59 3.62 4.22
CA LEU A 110 -11.71 2.67 4.14
C LEU A 110 -11.92 2.10 2.73
N GLU A 111 -11.04 2.42 1.80
CA GLU A 111 -11.06 1.96 0.42
C GLU A 111 -9.80 1.16 0.10
N ARG A 112 -9.79 0.51 -1.04
CA ARG A 112 -8.60 0.03 -1.73
C ARG A 112 -8.44 0.79 -3.02
N ILE A 113 -7.20 0.99 -3.46
CA ILE A 113 -6.86 1.63 -4.72
C ILE A 113 -6.13 0.64 -5.63
N CYS A 114 -6.45 0.67 -6.92
CA CYS A 114 -5.71 -0.04 -7.96
C CYS A 114 -4.43 0.74 -8.28
N LEU A 115 -3.26 0.19 -7.95
CA LEU A 115 -1.98 0.80 -8.28
C LEU A 115 -1.58 0.52 -9.72
N GLU A 116 -1.77 -0.71 -10.18
CA GLU A 116 -1.44 -1.14 -11.54
C GLU A 116 -2.41 -2.22 -12.00
N GLU A 117 -2.66 -2.24 -13.31
CA GLU A 117 -3.54 -3.20 -13.96
C GLU A 117 -2.93 -3.62 -15.29
N LEU A 118 -2.84 -4.93 -15.51
CA LEU A 118 -2.57 -5.52 -16.82
C LEU A 118 -3.83 -6.20 -17.31
N GLN A 119 -4.47 -5.61 -18.30
CA GLN A 119 -5.75 -6.06 -18.81
C GLN A 119 -5.65 -7.40 -19.52
N SER A 120 -6.71 -8.21 -19.37
CA SER A 120 -6.93 -9.43 -20.13
C SER A 120 -6.83 -9.15 -21.64
N PRO A 121 -6.21 -10.05 -22.41
CA PRO A 121 -6.19 -9.95 -23.89
C PRO A 121 -7.56 -10.28 -24.52
N GLU A 122 -8.49 -10.82 -23.74
CA GLU A 122 -9.82 -11.19 -24.24
C GLU A 122 -10.68 -9.96 -24.53
N SER A 123 -11.57 -10.05 -25.53
CA SER A 123 -12.47 -8.97 -25.90
C SER A 123 -13.46 -8.62 -24.80
N ILE A 124 -14.03 -9.65 -24.14
CA ILE A 124 -14.87 -9.48 -22.95
C ILE A 124 -13.97 -9.62 -21.72
N ARG A 125 -13.75 -8.50 -21.02
CA ARG A 125 -12.90 -8.46 -19.83
C ARG A 125 -13.45 -7.51 -18.79
N TYR A 126 -13.10 -7.74 -17.55
CA TYR A 126 -13.31 -6.79 -16.45
C TYR A 126 -12.03 -6.04 -16.13
N THR A 127 -12.18 -4.79 -15.71
CA THR A 127 -11.09 -3.90 -15.31
C THR A 127 -11.35 -3.34 -13.92
N ALA A 128 -10.30 -3.09 -13.18
CA ALA A 128 -10.36 -2.38 -11.90
C ALA A 128 -10.18 -0.87 -12.10
N GLY A 129 -9.39 -0.50 -13.12
CA GLY A 129 -9.01 0.88 -13.46
C GLY A 129 -7.85 1.39 -12.61
N LYS A 130 -6.71 1.66 -13.23
CA LYS A 130 -5.54 2.24 -12.54
C LYS A 130 -5.90 3.57 -11.88
N GLY A 131 -5.62 3.72 -10.58
CA GLY A 131 -5.97 4.88 -9.76
C GLY A 131 -7.41 4.87 -9.22
N VAL A 132 -8.28 3.96 -9.67
CA VAL A 132 -9.66 3.86 -9.21
C VAL A 132 -9.71 3.23 -7.82
N THR A 133 -10.56 3.79 -6.96
CA THR A 133 -10.83 3.26 -5.62
C THR A 133 -12.10 2.42 -5.57
N ALA A 134 -12.19 1.58 -4.55
CA ALA A 134 -13.39 0.81 -4.26
C ALA A 134 -13.44 0.48 -2.75
N PRO A 135 -14.64 0.32 -2.17
CA PRO A 135 -14.78 -0.01 -0.76
C PRO A 135 -13.99 -1.25 -0.37
N ILE A 136 -13.27 -1.18 0.76
CA ILE A 136 -12.34 -2.24 1.18
C ILE A 136 -13.07 -3.55 1.54
N TYR A 137 -14.33 -3.51 1.94
CA TYR A 137 -15.10 -4.69 2.30
C TYR A 137 -15.58 -5.52 1.10
N THR A 138 -15.34 -5.08 -0.16
CA THR A 138 -15.84 -5.75 -1.36
C THR A 138 -14.75 -6.46 -2.13
N GLY A 139 -15.08 -7.65 -2.66
CA GLY A 139 -14.19 -8.40 -3.54
C GLY A 139 -13.01 -9.09 -2.82
N SER A 140 -12.30 -9.93 -3.55
CA SER A 140 -11.21 -10.72 -2.99
C SER A 140 -10.03 -9.87 -2.50
N ALA A 141 -9.67 -8.79 -3.21
CA ALA A 141 -8.59 -7.91 -2.82
C ALA A 141 -8.83 -7.24 -1.46
N GLY A 142 -10.04 -6.73 -1.23
CA GLY A 142 -10.36 -6.10 0.05
C GLY A 142 -10.26 -7.08 1.23
N LYS A 143 -10.74 -8.31 1.05
CA LYS A 143 -10.63 -9.37 2.07
C LYS A 143 -9.17 -9.71 2.38
N VAL A 144 -8.30 -9.78 1.36
CA VAL A 144 -6.85 -9.99 1.55
C VAL A 144 -6.22 -8.81 2.29
N LEU A 145 -6.49 -7.57 1.88
CA LEU A 145 -5.94 -6.38 2.52
C LEU A 145 -6.35 -6.29 4.00
N LEU A 146 -7.60 -6.60 4.33
CA LEU A 146 -8.09 -6.63 5.72
C LEU A 146 -7.47 -7.78 6.53
N ALA A 147 -7.22 -8.94 5.91
CA ALA A 147 -6.62 -10.08 6.59
C ALA A 147 -5.16 -9.85 6.99
N GLU A 148 -4.46 -8.92 6.32
CA GLU A 148 -3.07 -8.54 6.61
C GLU A 148 -2.93 -7.49 7.73
N LEU A 149 -4.05 -6.94 8.23
CA LEU A 149 -4.07 -5.97 9.31
C LEU A 149 -4.12 -6.66 10.68
N GLU A 150 -3.61 -5.96 11.70
CA GLU A 150 -3.79 -6.36 13.09
C GLU A 150 -5.27 -6.28 13.49
N GLU A 151 -5.67 -7.13 14.44
CA GLU A 151 -7.08 -7.23 14.85
C GLU A 151 -7.67 -5.90 15.33
N ALA A 152 -6.91 -5.12 16.09
CA ALA A 152 -7.34 -3.81 16.57
C ALA A 152 -7.64 -2.84 15.41
N GLU A 153 -6.83 -2.88 14.34
CA GLU A 153 -7.03 -2.05 13.16
C GLU A 153 -8.25 -2.51 12.35
N VAL A 154 -8.46 -3.82 12.23
CA VAL A 154 -9.68 -4.37 11.59
C VAL A 154 -10.93 -3.91 12.33
N GLN A 155 -10.96 -4.02 13.66
CA GLN A 155 -12.10 -3.59 14.47
C GLN A 155 -12.35 -2.08 14.35
N PHE A 156 -11.29 -1.26 14.35
CA PHE A 156 -11.39 0.18 14.12
C PHE A 156 -12.02 0.49 12.76
N LEU A 157 -11.53 -0.13 11.67
CA LEU A 157 -12.09 0.06 10.32
C LEU A 157 -13.54 -0.36 10.24
N LEU A 158 -13.88 -1.54 10.79
CA LEU A 158 -15.26 -2.03 10.82
C LEU A 158 -16.20 -1.11 11.60
N GLY A 159 -15.67 -0.41 12.62
CA GLY A 159 -16.41 0.63 13.35
C GLY A 159 -16.90 1.76 12.44
N HIS A 160 -16.09 2.13 11.45
CA HIS A 160 -16.33 3.28 10.55
C HIS A 160 -16.91 2.90 9.18
N LEU A 161 -16.98 1.60 8.85
CA LEU A 161 -17.52 1.15 7.56
C LEU A 161 -19.05 1.20 7.54
N THR A 162 -19.59 1.88 6.52
CA THR A 162 -20.99 1.74 6.09
C THR A 162 -21.03 0.74 4.93
N MET A 163 -21.58 -0.44 5.18
CA MET A 163 -21.58 -1.53 4.21
C MET A 163 -22.90 -1.57 3.45
N VAL A 164 -22.86 -1.18 2.18
CA VAL A 164 -24.02 -1.20 1.26
C VAL A 164 -23.87 -2.32 0.22
N ARG A 165 -24.99 -2.81 -0.29
CA ARG A 165 -25.00 -3.79 -1.37
C ARG A 165 -24.59 -3.13 -2.68
N ILE A 166 -23.51 -3.61 -3.30
CA ILE A 166 -23.00 -3.13 -4.60
C ILE A 166 -23.26 -4.18 -5.68
N GLY A 167 -22.99 -5.42 -5.40
CA GLY A 167 -23.28 -6.56 -6.26
C GLY A 167 -24.23 -7.56 -5.59
N PRO A 168 -24.70 -8.57 -6.33
CA PRO A 168 -25.64 -9.56 -5.80
C PRO A 168 -25.16 -10.24 -4.51
N ASN A 169 -23.85 -10.53 -4.41
CA ASN A 169 -23.26 -11.27 -3.32
C ASN A 169 -22.41 -10.41 -2.38
N THR A 170 -22.57 -9.09 -2.39
CA THR A 170 -21.84 -8.20 -1.47
C THR A 170 -22.10 -8.60 -0.01
N ILE A 171 -21.05 -8.78 0.76
CA ILE A 171 -21.13 -8.92 2.21
C ILE A 171 -21.54 -7.58 2.80
N THR A 172 -22.67 -7.53 3.49
CA THR A 172 -23.28 -6.30 4.02
C THR A 172 -23.30 -6.24 5.55
N ASN A 173 -22.75 -7.23 6.24
CA ASN A 173 -22.66 -7.21 7.69
C ASN A 173 -21.23 -7.54 8.18
N LYS A 174 -20.85 -6.91 9.31
CA LYS A 174 -19.52 -6.98 9.88
C LYS A 174 -19.14 -8.40 10.33
N LYS A 175 -20.10 -9.17 10.87
CA LYS A 175 -19.86 -10.51 11.40
C LYS A 175 -19.44 -11.49 10.28
N ASP A 176 -20.09 -11.42 9.12
CA ASP A 176 -19.74 -12.29 7.99
C ASP A 176 -18.44 -11.85 7.32
N LEU A 177 -18.16 -10.53 7.29
CA LEU A 177 -16.86 -10.03 6.81
C LEU A 177 -15.72 -10.52 7.71
N LEU A 178 -15.88 -10.50 9.03
CA LEU A 178 -14.87 -11.05 9.97
C LEU A 178 -14.61 -12.53 9.75
N LYS A 179 -15.67 -13.34 9.55
CA LYS A 179 -15.50 -14.77 9.22
C LYS A 179 -14.69 -14.99 7.94
N GLU A 180 -14.95 -14.17 6.92
CA GLU A 180 -14.17 -14.24 5.66
C GLU A 180 -12.72 -13.81 5.87
N ILE A 181 -12.47 -12.76 6.66
CA ILE A 181 -11.10 -12.32 7.02
C ILE A 181 -10.33 -13.44 7.72
N GLU A 182 -10.94 -14.09 8.72
CA GLU A 182 -10.33 -15.23 9.43
C GLU A 182 -10.04 -16.41 8.49
N LYS A 183 -10.96 -16.70 7.58
CA LYS A 183 -10.77 -17.72 6.55
C LYS A 183 -9.57 -17.38 5.66
N VAL A 184 -9.46 -16.12 5.22
CA VAL A 184 -8.32 -15.65 4.41
C VAL A 184 -6.99 -15.77 5.17
N ARG A 185 -6.95 -15.39 6.45
CA ARG A 185 -5.77 -15.56 7.31
C ARG A 185 -5.27 -17.01 7.36
N ARG A 186 -6.20 -17.97 7.44
CA ARG A 186 -5.87 -19.41 7.51
C ARG A 186 -5.40 -19.98 6.16
N GLN A 187 -6.07 -19.63 5.06
CA GLN A 187 -5.81 -20.24 3.74
C GLN A 187 -4.83 -19.46 2.86
N GLY A 188 -4.58 -18.17 3.19
CA GLY A 188 -3.63 -17.30 2.48
C GLY A 188 -4.11 -16.80 1.12
N TYR A 189 -5.41 -16.79 0.86
CA TYR A 189 -6.03 -16.22 -0.34
C TYR A 189 -7.50 -15.90 -0.08
N ALA A 190 -8.09 -15.07 -0.94
CA ALA A 190 -9.52 -14.81 -0.97
C ALA A 190 -10.08 -15.00 -2.37
N THR A 191 -11.33 -15.44 -2.46
CA THR A 191 -12.12 -15.43 -3.70
C THR A 191 -13.33 -14.53 -3.56
N SER A 192 -13.85 -14.06 -4.68
CA SER A 192 -15.06 -13.26 -4.75
C SER A 192 -15.82 -13.59 -6.02
N PHE A 193 -17.12 -13.77 -5.88
CA PHE A 193 -18.05 -14.02 -6.97
C PHE A 193 -19.21 -13.04 -6.87
N ARG A 194 -19.31 -12.12 -7.84
CA ARG A 194 -20.42 -11.17 -7.97
C ARG A 194 -20.60 -10.24 -6.75
N GLU A 195 -19.54 -10.00 -5.98
CA GLU A 195 -19.63 -9.12 -4.79
C GLU A 195 -19.63 -7.65 -5.16
N ARG A 196 -18.87 -7.25 -6.19
CA ARG A 196 -18.76 -5.86 -6.66
C ARG A 196 -19.33 -5.68 -8.06
N LEU A 197 -18.95 -6.55 -8.97
CA LEU A 197 -19.41 -6.56 -10.36
C LEU A 197 -20.44 -7.66 -10.51
N PRO A 198 -21.62 -7.40 -11.12
CA PRO A 198 -22.69 -8.41 -11.24
C PRO A 198 -22.26 -9.72 -11.90
N GLU A 199 -21.32 -9.63 -12.85
CA GLU A 199 -20.81 -10.77 -13.60
C GLU A 199 -19.32 -10.99 -13.37
N GLY A 200 -18.74 -10.40 -12.33
CA GLY A 200 -17.31 -10.45 -12.02
C GLY A 200 -16.96 -11.52 -10.99
N ALA A 201 -15.81 -12.16 -11.20
CA ALA A 201 -15.18 -13.06 -10.24
C ALA A 201 -13.70 -12.72 -10.08
N SER A 202 -13.15 -12.93 -8.90
CA SER A 202 -11.74 -12.65 -8.63
C SER A 202 -11.15 -13.55 -7.56
N ILE A 203 -9.83 -13.74 -7.64
CA ILE A 203 -9.01 -14.34 -6.59
C ILE A 203 -7.87 -13.42 -6.27
N SER A 204 -7.47 -13.35 -5.00
CA SER A 204 -6.38 -12.50 -4.53
C SER A 204 -5.50 -13.22 -3.53
N VAL A 205 -4.20 -12.91 -3.56
CA VAL A 205 -3.19 -13.34 -2.58
C VAL A 205 -2.45 -12.13 -2.03
N PRO A 206 -1.94 -12.17 -0.78
CA PRO A 206 -1.12 -11.10 -0.24
C PRO A 206 0.29 -11.13 -0.81
N ILE A 207 0.89 -9.95 -1.00
CA ILE A 207 2.34 -9.77 -1.16
C ILE A 207 2.89 -9.31 0.18
N LYS A 208 3.75 -10.13 0.80
CA LYS A 208 4.29 -9.90 2.13
C LYS A 208 5.52 -8.97 2.11
N GLY A 209 5.84 -8.38 3.26
CA GLY A 209 7.09 -7.63 3.46
C GLY A 209 7.12 -6.22 2.88
N TYR A 210 5.99 -5.70 2.41
CA TYR A 210 5.86 -4.29 2.01
C TYR A 210 5.39 -3.42 3.19
N ILE A 211 5.58 -2.09 3.08
CA ILE A 211 5.26 -1.11 4.14
C ILE A 211 3.76 -1.01 4.47
N THR A 212 2.90 -1.48 3.59
CA THR A 212 1.44 -1.53 3.76
C THR A 212 0.93 -2.84 3.16
N PRO A 213 -0.26 -3.34 3.57
CA PRO A 213 -0.88 -4.49 2.93
C PRO A 213 -1.03 -4.33 1.43
N VAL A 214 -0.64 -5.37 0.69
CA VAL A 214 -0.72 -5.44 -0.78
C VAL A 214 -1.48 -6.69 -1.20
N ALA A 215 -2.38 -6.56 -2.15
CA ALA A 215 -3.09 -7.68 -2.76
C ALA A 215 -2.78 -7.79 -4.26
N LEU A 216 -2.29 -8.96 -4.68
CA LEU A 216 -2.18 -9.36 -6.08
C LEU A 216 -3.42 -10.14 -6.46
N SER A 217 -4.11 -9.70 -7.49
CA SER A 217 -5.45 -10.20 -7.86
C SER A 217 -5.50 -10.62 -9.33
N VAL A 218 -6.29 -11.67 -9.62
CA VAL A 218 -6.74 -12.01 -10.98
C VAL A 218 -8.25 -11.82 -11.02
N LEU A 219 -8.75 -11.13 -12.02
CA LEU A 219 -10.13 -10.69 -12.17
C LEU A 219 -10.66 -11.03 -13.56
N GLY A 220 -11.79 -11.71 -13.64
CA GLY A 220 -12.43 -12.10 -14.92
C GLY A 220 -13.94 -12.25 -14.83
N PRO A 221 -14.61 -12.51 -15.95
CA PRO A 221 -16.03 -12.87 -15.99
C PRO A 221 -16.30 -14.19 -15.25
N TYR A 222 -17.33 -14.23 -14.39
CA TYR A 222 -17.59 -15.40 -13.53
C TYR A 222 -17.97 -16.66 -14.32
N ASN A 223 -18.47 -16.52 -15.53
CA ASN A 223 -18.87 -17.64 -16.39
C ASN A 223 -17.67 -18.44 -16.93
N ARG A 224 -16.51 -17.82 -17.09
CA ARG A 224 -15.26 -18.51 -17.50
C ARG A 224 -14.20 -18.53 -16.40
N PHE A 225 -14.12 -17.50 -15.54
CA PHE A 225 -13.20 -17.48 -14.40
C PHE A 225 -13.85 -18.14 -13.18
N THR A 226 -14.09 -19.45 -13.31
CA THR A 226 -14.77 -20.29 -12.33
C THR A 226 -13.86 -20.59 -11.14
N GLN A 227 -14.44 -21.12 -10.04
CA GLN A 227 -13.66 -21.53 -8.87
C GLN A 227 -12.55 -22.54 -9.22
N LYS A 228 -12.82 -23.48 -10.13
CA LYS A 228 -11.79 -24.43 -10.59
C LYS A 228 -10.61 -23.72 -11.23
N VAL A 229 -10.87 -22.83 -12.19
CA VAL A 229 -9.84 -22.04 -12.86
C VAL A 229 -9.06 -21.16 -11.86
N MET A 230 -9.74 -20.57 -10.88
CA MET A 230 -9.07 -19.82 -9.80
C MET A 230 -8.09 -20.69 -9.01
N MET A 231 -8.47 -21.93 -8.68
CA MET A 231 -7.58 -22.85 -7.95
C MET A 231 -6.40 -23.31 -8.80
N ASP A 232 -6.58 -23.45 -10.11
CA ASP A 232 -5.50 -23.81 -11.04
C ASP A 232 -4.43 -22.69 -11.11
N VAL A 233 -4.83 -21.42 -11.11
CA VAL A 233 -3.89 -20.29 -11.13
C VAL A 233 -3.32 -19.93 -9.75
N LEU A 234 -3.97 -20.34 -8.65
CA LEU A 234 -3.61 -19.96 -7.28
C LEU A 234 -2.16 -20.32 -6.93
N LYS A 235 -1.69 -21.51 -7.35
CA LYS A 235 -0.32 -21.94 -7.07
C LYS A 235 0.71 -20.98 -7.66
N GLU A 236 0.48 -20.53 -8.89
CA GLU A 236 1.39 -19.58 -9.54
C GLU A 236 1.24 -18.18 -8.95
N MET A 237 0.03 -17.74 -8.62
CA MET A 237 -0.18 -16.47 -7.92
C MET A 237 0.63 -16.39 -6.62
N LYS A 238 0.62 -17.47 -5.80
CA LYS A 238 1.42 -17.53 -4.57
C LYS A 238 2.93 -17.48 -4.84
N ARG A 239 3.41 -18.12 -5.89
CA ARG A 239 4.82 -18.07 -6.32
C ARG A 239 5.19 -16.65 -6.79
N SER A 240 4.37 -16.04 -7.64
CA SER A 240 4.57 -14.67 -8.11
C SER A 240 4.59 -13.68 -6.95
N ALA A 241 3.66 -13.79 -6.00
CA ALA A 241 3.67 -12.95 -4.81
C ALA A 241 4.96 -13.11 -3.98
N ALA A 242 5.48 -14.32 -3.86
CA ALA A 242 6.76 -14.59 -3.16
C ALA A 242 7.96 -13.98 -3.93
N ARG A 243 8.00 -14.09 -5.27
CA ARG A 243 9.07 -13.47 -6.08
C ARG A 243 9.02 -11.94 -6.01
N ILE A 244 7.83 -11.34 -6.02
CA ILE A 244 7.66 -9.89 -5.84
C ILE A 244 8.19 -9.47 -4.44
N ALA A 245 7.81 -10.20 -3.37
CA ALA A 245 8.29 -9.93 -2.03
C ALA A 245 9.82 -10.01 -1.91
N LEU A 246 10.44 -10.99 -2.57
CA LEU A 246 11.90 -11.12 -2.64
C LEU A 246 12.55 -9.92 -3.33
N ARG A 247 12.06 -9.51 -4.51
CA ARG A 247 12.56 -8.34 -5.26
C ARG A 247 12.45 -7.05 -4.43
N LEU A 248 11.36 -6.88 -3.69
CA LEU A 248 11.17 -5.74 -2.77
C LEU A 248 12.21 -5.74 -1.65
N SER A 249 12.52 -6.89 -1.06
CA SER A 249 13.53 -7.02 -0.02
C SER A 249 14.95 -6.72 -0.52
N GLU A 250 15.30 -7.21 -1.71
CA GLU A 250 16.58 -6.94 -2.37
C GLU A 250 16.74 -5.45 -2.73
N SER A 251 15.67 -4.83 -3.24
CA SER A 251 15.65 -3.39 -3.53
C SER A 251 15.90 -2.55 -2.27
N LYS A 252 15.29 -2.93 -1.15
CA LYS A 252 15.51 -2.28 0.15
C LYS A 252 16.95 -2.44 0.64
N GLN A 253 17.50 -3.66 0.59
CA GLN A 253 18.88 -3.93 1.00
C GLN A 253 19.91 -3.17 0.16
N ARG A 254 19.71 -3.07 -1.16
CA ARG A 254 20.55 -2.27 -2.04
C ARG A 254 20.52 -0.79 -1.68
N GLY A 255 19.37 -0.25 -1.32
CA GLY A 255 19.23 1.10 -0.80
C GLY A 255 20.03 1.30 0.48
N GLU A 256 19.87 0.42 1.47
CA GLU A 256 20.58 0.47 2.76
C GLU A 256 22.10 0.26 2.61
N GLN A 257 22.55 -0.63 1.71
CA GLN A 257 23.98 -0.84 1.43
C GLN A 257 24.60 0.39 0.76
N ASN A 258 23.88 1.03 -0.18
CA ASN A 258 24.32 2.28 -0.77
C ASN A 258 24.39 3.42 0.28
N GLU A 259 23.44 3.47 1.21
CA GLU A 259 23.48 4.42 2.33
C GLU A 259 24.67 4.16 3.26
N ARG A 260 24.96 2.89 3.62
CA ARG A 260 26.13 2.53 4.45
C ARG A 260 27.46 2.81 3.74
N ARG A 261 27.55 2.56 2.44
CA ARG A 261 28.75 2.91 1.64
C ARG A 261 28.97 4.42 1.54
N LEU A 262 27.88 5.21 1.64
CA LEU A 262 27.93 6.67 1.61
C LEU A 262 28.17 7.29 3.01
N SER A 263 27.95 6.53 4.10
CA SER A 263 28.06 6.99 5.49
C SER A 263 29.42 6.66 6.17
N HIS A 264 30.25 5.82 5.57
CA HIS A 264 31.61 5.55 6.06
C HIS A 264 32.62 6.10 5.08
N PRO A 265 33.42 7.12 5.50
CA PRO A 265 34.52 7.68 4.72
C PRO A 265 35.69 6.68 4.57
#